data_fe81aec05b317a5b07706dd8667d67aa
#
_entry.id   fe81aec05b317a5b07706dd8667d67aa
#
_cell.length_a   1.000
_cell.length_b   1.000
_cell.length_c   1.000
_cell.angle_alpha   90.00
_cell.angle_beta   90.00
_cell.angle_gamma   90.00
#
_symmetry.space_group_name_H-M   'P 1'
#
loop_
_entity.id
_entity.type
_entity.pdbx_description
1 polymer ?
#
loop_
_entity_poly.entity_id
_entity_poly.type
_entity_poly.pdbx_seq_one_letter_code
_entity_poly.pdbx_strand_id
1 'polypeptide(L)'
;FALFAQYEDKEGLRHSYAIPERLKTFVSTINNYLNLKTKPNKDKKVAIYYYKGPGQNALTAAGMEVVPSLYNLLLRMKQEGCNVSGLPANAQELAKMIQAQGAVFNSYAEGAFDEFMKNGNPELITKEQYESWVKESLRPEKYAEVVAADGEFPGNYMVTSDGCLGVARLQFGNIVLMP
;
A
#
# COMPACT_ATOMS: atom_id res chain seq x y z
N PHE A 1 -18.73 1.68 -13.95
CA PHE A 1 -19.30 1.23 -12.67
C PHE A 1 -20.80 1.00 -12.83
N ALA A 2 -21.31 -0.23 -12.59
CA ALA A 2 -22.74 -0.49 -12.52
C ALA A 2 -23.24 -0.04 -11.15
N LEU A 3 -23.92 1.11 -11.10
CA LEU A 3 -24.47 1.69 -9.87
C LEU A 3 -25.89 1.24 -9.60
N PHE A 4 -26.58 0.80 -10.63
CA PHE A 4 -27.99 0.42 -10.60
C PHE A 4 -28.15 -1.05 -10.96
N ALA A 5 -29.16 -1.68 -10.37
CA ALA A 5 -29.67 -2.97 -10.78
C ALA A 5 -31.18 -2.86 -11.00
N GLN A 6 -31.72 -3.84 -11.69
CA GLN A 6 -33.15 -3.96 -11.96
C GLN A 6 -33.64 -5.29 -11.39
N TYR A 7 -34.83 -5.26 -10.86
CA TYR A 7 -35.58 -6.48 -10.51
C TYR A 7 -37.01 -6.38 -11.04
N GLU A 8 -37.61 -7.51 -11.27
CA GLU A 8 -39.01 -7.62 -11.66
C GLU A 8 -39.82 -8.05 -10.44
N ASP A 9 -40.91 -7.34 -10.14
CA ASP A 9 -41.78 -7.69 -9.05
C ASP A 9 -42.75 -8.81 -9.44
N LYS A 10 -43.61 -9.22 -8.48
CA LYS A 10 -44.60 -10.30 -8.67
C LYS A 10 -45.65 -9.96 -9.74
N GLU A 11 -45.80 -8.70 -10.09
CA GLU A 11 -46.74 -8.19 -11.09
C GLU A 11 -46.10 -8.01 -12.47
N GLY A 12 -44.81 -8.37 -12.60
CA GLY A 12 -44.06 -8.26 -13.86
C GLY A 12 -43.54 -6.85 -14.16
N LEU A 13 -43.58 -5.92 -13.17
CA LEU A 13 -43.07 -4.58 -13.33
C LEU A 13 -41.58 -4.52 -13.01
N ARG A 14 -40.82 -3.82 -13.86
CA ARG A 14 -39.38 -3.63 -13.66
C ARG A 14 -39.08 -2.39 -12.82
N HIS A 15 -38.38 -2.60 -11.75
CA HIS A 15 -37.93 -1.56 -10.84
C HIS A 15 -36.41 -1.40 -10.93
N SER A 16 -35.95 -0.15 -10.97
CA SER A 16 -34.52 0.17 -10.88
C SER A 16 -34.20 0.65 -9.48
N TYR A 17 -33.09 0.21 -8.94
CA TYR A 17 -32.60 0.66 -7.64
C TYR A 17 -31.09 0.87 -7.65
N ALA A 18 -30.62 1.82 -6.81
CA ALA A 18 -29.20 2.00 -6.59
C ALA A 18 -28.66 0.90 -5.65
N ILE A 19 -27.55 0.30 -6.02
CA ILE A 19 -26.87 -0.68 -5.16
C ILE A 19 -26.11 0.09 -4.08
N PRO A 20 -26.51 0.02 -2.78
CA PRO A 20 -26.03 0.92 -1.73
C PRO A 20 -24.51 0.91 -1.57
N GLU A 21 -23.88 -0.27 -1.57
CA GLU A 21 -22.43 -0.42 -1.39
C GLU A 21 -21.67 0.20 -2.56
N ARG A 22 -22.17 0.02 -3.79
CA ARG A 22 -21.55 0.60 -4.98
C ARG A 22 -21.73 2.11 -5.04
N LEU A 23 -22.90 2.61 -4.62
CA LEU A 23 -23.15 4.03 -4.52
C LEU A 23 -22.21 4.67 -3.49
N LYS A 24 -22.04 4.07 -2.31
CA LYS A 24 -21.10 4.52 -1.28
C LYS A 24 -19.67 4.59 -1.83
N THR A 25 -19.22 3.56 -2.51
CA THR A 25 -17.88 3.51 -3.11
C THR A 25 -17.72 4.57 -4.18
N PHE A 26 -18.73 4.78 -5.02
CA PHE A 26 -18.71 5.81 -6.07
C PHE A 26 -18.62 7.23 -5.49
N VAL A 27 -19.43 7.54 -4.48
CA VAL A 27 -19.39 8.84 -3.78
C VAL A 27 -18.02 9.05 -3.13
N SER A 28 -17.47 8.02 -2.48
CA SER A 28 -16.12 8.08 -1.89
C SER A 28 -15.05 8.36 -2.95
N THR A 29 -15.14 7.71 -4.11
CA THR A 29 -14.23 7.94 -5.24
C THR A 29 -14.30 9.39 -5.74
N ILE A 30 -15.51 9.92 -5.94
CA ILE A 30 -15.69 11.33 -6.34
C ILE A 30 -15.07 12.27 -5.31
N ASN A 31 -15.36 12.06 -4.01
CA ASN A 31 -14.79 12.88 -2.95
C ASN A 31 -13.26 12.83 -2.93
N ASN A 32 -12.65 11.67 -3.19
CA ASN A 32 -11.20 11.53 -3.29
C ASN A 32 -10.63 12.34 -4.46
N TYR A 33 -11.28 12.34 -5.63
CA TYR A 33 -10.88 13.19 -6.77
C TYR A 33 -11.02 14.68 -6.47
N LEU A 34 -12.08 15.09 -5.79
CA LEU A 34 -12.25 16.48 -5.35
C LEU A 34 -11.15 16.86 -4.35
N ASN A 35 -10.85 16.00 -3.40
CA ASN A 35 -9.78 16.22 -2.43
C ASN A 35 -8.41 16.35 -3.10
N LEU A 36 -8.11 15.58 -4.16
CA LEU A 36 -6.87 15.73 -4.92
C LEU A 36 -6.71 17.13 -5.52
N LYS A 37 -7.82 17.77 -5.95
CA LYS A 37 -7.80 19.11 -6.53
C LYS A 37 -7.76 20.23 -5.48
N THR A 38 -8.49 20.07 -4.39
CA THR A 38 -8.73 21.15 -3.42
C THR A 38 -7.77 21.12 -2.23
N LYS A 39 -7.26 19.95 -1.88
CA LYS A 39 -6.36 19.78 -0.73
C LYS A 39 -5.00 20.42 -1.02
N PRO A 40 -4.46 21.25 -0.11
CA PRO A 40 -3.12 21.79 -0.25
C PRO A 40 -2.06 20.67 -0.40
N ASN A 41 -1.03 20.89 -1.20
CA ASN A 41 -0.02 19.86 -1.46
C ASN A 41 0.67 19.36 -0.18
N LYS A 42 0.90 20.24 0.79
CA LYS A 42 1.50 19.88 2.10
C LYS A 42 0.70 18.86 2.90
N ASP A 43 -0.61 18.78 2.66
CA ASP A 43 -1.53 17.90 3.39
C ASP A 43 -1.88 16.62 2.61
N LYS A 44 -1.43 16.52 1.37
CA LYS A 44 -1.61 15.31 0.55
C LYS A 44 -0.72 14.19 1.06
N LYS A 45 -1.30 12.98 1.16
CA LYS A 45 -0.57 11.75 1.44
C LYS A 45 -0.46 10.96 0.15
N VAL A 46 0.75 10.50 -0.18
CA VAL A 46 1.03 9.79 -1.44
C VAL A 46 1.78 8.51 -1.16
N ALA A 47 1.33 7.40 -1.71
CA ALA A 47 2.06 6.15 -1.74
C ALA A 47 2.59 5.93 -3.17
N ILE A 48 3.88 5.67 -3.28
CA ILE A 48 4.55 5.36 -4.54
C ILE A 48 5.03 3.93 -4.46
N TYR A 49 4.48 3.08 -5.33
CA TYR A 49 4.91 1.70 -5.46
C TYR A 49 5.97 1.59 -6.56
N TYR A 50 7.05 0.89 -6.26
CA TYR A 50 8.07 0.56 -7.24
C TYR A 50 8.25 -0.97 -7.31
N TYR A 51 8.54 -1.47 -8.50
CA TYR A 51 8.76 -2.90 -8.66
C TYR A 51 10.16 -3.29 -8.17
N LYS A 52 10.21 -4.25 -7.28
CA LYS A 52 11.42 -4.92 -6.84
C LYS A 52 11.22 -6.41 -7.00
N GLY A 53 11.93 -7.02 -7.96
CA GLY A 53 11.81 -8.47 -8.22
C GLY A 53 12.20 -9.29 -6.98
N PRO A 54 11.53 -10.42 -6.74
CA PRO A 54 11.87 -11.31 -5.65
C PRO A 54 13.33 -11.76 -5.73
N GLY A 55 14.09 -11.63 -4.64
CA GLY A 55 15.51 -12.00 -4.58
C GLY A 55 16.46 -11.12 -5.39
N GLN A 56 15.97 -10.04 -6.00
CA GLN A 56 16.79 -9.10 -6.77
C GLN A 56 17.06 -7.83 -5.99
N ASN A 57 18.32 -7.40 -5.97
CA ASN A 57 18.69 -6.09 -5.43
C ASN A 57 18.59 -4.96 -6.46
N ALA A 58 18.46 -5.30 -7.75
CA ALA A 58 18.31 -4.34 -8.83
C ALA A 58 16.84 -3.97 -9.06
N LEU A 59 16.56 -2.68 -9.14
CA LEU A 59 15.27 -2.17 -9.57
C LEU A 59 15.28 -2.08 -11.09
N THR A 60 14.37 -2.79 -11.74
CA THR A 60 14.26 -2.79 -13.20
C THR A 60 12.91 -2.20 -13.63
N ALA A 61 12.94 -1.30 -14.59
CA ALA A 61 11.74 -0.72 -15.16
C ALA A 61 11.99 -0.35 -16.63
N ALA A 62 11.98 -1.34 -17.50
CA ALA A 62 12.01 -1.15 -18.96
C ALA A 62 13.04 -0.10 -19.46
N GLY A 63 14.27 -0.12 -18.92
CA GLY A 63 15.33 0.83 -19.26
C GLY A 63 15.31 2.15 -18.49
N MET A 64 14.39 2.32 -17.54
CA MET A 64 14.38 3.49 -16.66
C MET A 64 15.36 3.30 -15.49
N GLU A 65 16.11 4.34 -15.16
CA GLU A 65 16.87 4.41 -13.91
C GLU A 65 15.92 4.74 -12.75
N VAL A 66 15.44 3.70 -12.07
CA VAL A 66 14.36 3.81 -11.08
C VAL A 66 14.73 4.73 -9.92
N VAL A 67 15.90 4.53 -9.29
CA VAL A 67 16.27 5.30 -8.10
C VAL A 67 16.51 6.79 -8.40
N PRO A 68 17.27 7.17 -9.42
CA PRO A 68 17.38 8.57 -9.82
C PRO A 68 16.03 9.20 -10.17
N SER A 69 15.16 8.45 -10.84
CA SER A 69 13.80 8.91 -11.19
C SER A 69 12.94 9.15 -9.96
N LEU A 70 12.94 8.23 -8.99
CA LEU A 70 12.24 8.39 -7.72
C LEU A 70 12.79 9.59 -6.93
N TYR A 71 14.10 9.74 -6.87
CA TYR A 71 14.73 10.86 -6.17
C TYR A 71 14.33 12.20 -6.78
N ASN A 72 14.39 12.34 -8.10
CA ASN A 72 13.97 13.53 -8.81
C ASN A 72 12.48 13.83 -8.63
N LEU A 73 11.64 12.79 -8.63
CA LEU A 73 10.21 12.93 -8.33
C LEU A 73 9.98 13.49 -6.92
N LEU A 74 10.66 12.94 -5.92
CA LEU A 74 10.55 13.41 -4.53
C LEU A 74 11.04 14.85 -4.37
N LEU A 75 12.13 15.22 -5.03
CA LEU A 75 12.61 16.61 -5.08
C LEU A 75 11.56 17.54 -5.69
N ARG A 76 10.96 17.13 -6.82
CA ARG A 76 9.92 17.92 -7.48
C ARG A 76 8.69 18.06 -6.59
N MET A 77 8.25 16.99 -5.94
CA MET A 77 7.12 17.04 -5.00
C MET A 77 7.40 18.01 -3.85
N LYS A 78 8.62 18.02 -3.33
CA LYS A 78 9.04 18.98 -2.30
C LYS A 78 8.97 20.42 -2.80
N GLN A 79 9.45 20.69 -4.03
CA GLN A 79 9.38 22.02 -4.66
C GLN A 79 7.94 22.47 -4.88
N GLU A 80 7.02 21.56 -5.18
CA GLU A 80 5.59 21.83 -5.34
C GLU A 80 4.85 21.94 -3.99
N GLY A 81 5.56 21.94 -2.88
CA GLY A 81 5.02 22.16 -1.55
C GLY A 81 4.41 20.93 -0.88
N CYS A 82 4.69 19.72 -1.37
CA CYS A 82 4.36 18.50 -0.63
C CYS A 82 5.26 18.39 0.61
N ASN A 83 4.72 17.77 1.67
CA ASN A 83 5.51 17.46 2.86
C ASN A 83 6.41 16.25 2.54
N VAL A 84 7.67 16.53 2.17
CA VAL A 84 8.72 15.56 1.90
C VAL A 84 9.87 15.85 2.88
N SER A 85 9.77 15.32 4.10
CA SER A 85 10.79 15.43 5.13
C SER A 85 11.69 14.19 5.16
N GLY A 86 12.95 14.37 5.59
CA GLY A 86 13.88 13.25 5.71
C GLY A 86 14.43 12.71 4.37
N LEU A 87 14.27 13.46 3.28
CA LEU A 87 14.84 13.08 1.98
C LEU A 87 16.37 13.07 2.07
N PRO A 88 17.05 11.98 1.63
CA PRO A 88 18.51 11.93 1.60
C PRO A 88 19.12 12.98 0.68
N ALA A 89 20.43 13.22 0.81
CA ALA A 89 21.12 14.28 0.08
C ALA A 89 21.21 14.02 -1.43
N ASN A 90 21.19 12.76 -1.84
CA ASN A 90 21.33 12.36 -3.23
C ASN A 90 20.68 11.00 -3.52
N ALA A 91 20.59 10.65 -4.81
CA ALA A 91 19.99 9.38 -5.26
C ALA A 91 20.77 8.14 -4.77
N GLN A 92 22.09 8.26 -4.57
CA GLN A 92 22.92 7.15 -4.11
C GLN A 92 22.58 6.78 -2.64
N GLU A 93 22.32 7.77 -1.81
CA GLU A 93 21.85 7.53 -0.45
C GLU A 93 20.44 6.94 -0.43
N LEU A 94 19.54 7.42 -1.30
CA LEU A 94 18.23 6.80 -1.47
C LEU A 94 18.35 5.33 -1.91
N ALA A 95 19.30 5.02 -2.82
CA ALA A 95 19.56 3.64 -3.23
C ALA A 95 19.97 2.75 -2.04
N LYS A 96 20.85 3.24 -1.17
CA LYS A 96 21.25 2.51 0.04
C LYS A 96 20.07 2.27 0.98
N MET A 97 19.21 3.27 1.17
CA MET A 97 18.00 3.12 1.99
C MET A 97 17.04 2.08 1.42
N ILE A 98 16.83 2.07 0.10
CA ILE A 98 16.01 1.07 -0.59
C ILE A 98 16.61 -0.35 -0.48
N GLN A 99 17.94 -0.45 -0.62
CA GLN A 99 18.65 -1.73 -0.48
C GLN A 99 18.57 -2.27 0.96
N ALA A 100 18.67 -1.40 1.96
CA ALA A 100 18.56 -1.79 3.38
C ALA A 100 17.16 -2.33 3.75
N GLN A 101 16.12 -2.03 2.97
CA GLN A 101 14.80 -2.65 3.13
C GLN A 101 14.77 -4.13 2.70
N GLY A 102 15.85 -4.64 2.09
CA GLY A 102 16.05 -6.05 1.83
C GLY A 102 14.98 -6.73 0.97
N ALA A 103 14.97 -8.05 0.99
CA ALA A 103 13.89 -8.87 0.45
C ALA A 103 12.82 -9.08 1.52
N VAL A 104 11.56 -8.94 1.15
CA VAL A 104 10.43 -8.97 2.08
C VAL A 104 9.99 -10.39 2.45
N PHE A 105 10.49 -11.41 1.72
CA PHE A 105 10.11 -12.81 1.89
C PHE A 105 11.31 -13.73 2.04
N ASN A 106 11.30 -14.55 3.08
CA ASN A 106 12.28 -15.63 3.24
C ASN A 106 12.18 -16.71 2.14
N SER A 107 11.04 -16.80 1.46
CA SER A 107 10.81 -17.81 0.40
C SER A 107 11.80 -17.73 -0.77
N TYR A 108 12.37 -16.55 -1.02
CA TYR A 108 13.32 -16.33 -2.11
C TYR A 108 14.78 -16.20 -1.66
N ALA A 109 14.99 -15.93 -0.38
CA ALA A 109 16.31 -15.83 0.22
C ALA A 109 16.18 -16.10 1.73
N GLU A 110 16.67 -17.24 2.19
CA GLU A 110 16.63 -17.63 3.60
C GLU A 110 17.29 -16.57 4.48
N GLY A 111 16.62 -16.17 5.58
CA GLY A 111 17.10 -15.14 6.50
C GLY A 111 16.97 -13.70 6.03
N ALA A 112 16.51 -13.45 4.79
CA ALA A 112 16.42 -12.09 4.26
C ALA A 112 15.42 -11.22 5.02
N PHE A 113 14.33 -11.80 5.51
CA PHE A 113 13.35 -11.09 6.33
C PHE A 113 13.92 -10.73 7.71
N ASP A 114 14.69 -11.64 8.33
CA ASP A 114 15.34 -11.40 9.62
C ASP A 114 16.40 -10.31 9.52
N GLU A 115 17.15 -10.30 8.41
CA GLU A 115 18.11 -9.23 8.13
C GLU A 115 17.41 -7.88 7.92
N PHE A 116 16.31 -7.88 7.18
CA PHE A 116 15.46 -6.70 7.01
C PHE A 116 14.92 -6.19 8.37
N MET A 117 14.46 -7.08 9.24
CA MET A 117 13.97 -6.71 10.56
C MET A 117 15.06 -6.11 11.46
N LYS A 118 16.31 -6.53 11.31
CA LYS A 118 17.46 -6.02 12.08
C LYS A 118 18.00 -4.71 11.55
N ASN A 119 18.12 -4.59 10.23
CA ASN A 119 18.87 -3.52 9.57
C ASN A 119 17.97 -2.53 8.84
N GLY A 120 16.73 -2.89 8.56
CA GLY A 120 15.72 -2.01 7.97
C GLY A 120 15.00 -1.17 9.01
N ASN A 121 13.99 -0.46 8.56
CA ASN A 121 13.06 0.27 9.42
C ASN A 121 11.62 -0.15 9.06
N PRO A 122 11.21 -1.38 9.43
CA PRO A 122 9.90 -1.89 9.08
C PRO A 122 8.78 -1.12 9.78
N GLU A 123 7.65 -1.02 9.11
CA GLU A 123 6.39 -0.72 9.80
C GLU A 123 5.87 -1.99 10.44
N LEU A 124 5.59 -1.92 11.73
CA LEU A 124 4.99 -3.03 12.47
C LEU A 124 3.48 -2.83 12.53
N ILE A 125 2.74 -3.83 12.03
CA ILE A 125 1.28 -3.83 12.05
C ILE A 125 0.83 -4.79 13.14
N THR A 126 0.10 -4.27 14.11
CA THR A 126 -0.47 -5.08 15.19
C THR A 126 -1.74 -5.79 14.76
N LYS A 127 -2.18 -6.78 15.55
CA LYS A 127 -3.42 -7.50 15.34
C LYS A 127 -4.63 -6.56 15.30
N GLU A 128 -4.70 -5.62 16.21
CA GLU A 128 -5.82 -4.67 16.33
C GLU A 128 -5.92 -3.76 15.10
N GLN A 129 -4.78 -3.27 14.60
CA GLN A 129 -4.73 -2.47 13.38
C GLN A 129 -5.18 -3.28 12.15
N TYR A 130 -4.65 -4.50 12.01
CA TYR A 130 -5.00 -5.39 10.92
C TYR A 130 -6.50 -5.73 10.92
N GLU A 131 -7.03 -6.16 12.06
CA GLU A 131 -8.46 -6.50 12.20
C GLU A 131 -9.37 -5.31 11.92
N SER A 132 -8.99 -4.09 12.34
CA SER A 132 -9.73 -2.88 12.03
C SER A 132 -9.83 -2.65 10.52
N TRP A 133 -8.69 -2.76 9.80
CA TRP A 133 -8.68 -2.59 8.34
C TRP A 133 -9.45 -3.69 7.62
N VAL A 134 -9.34 -4.92 8.07
CA VAL A 134 -10.08 -6.05 7.49
C VAL A 134 -11.59 -5.85 7.63
N LYS A 135 -12.09 -5.43 8.80
CA LYS A 135 -13.52 -5.14 9.02
C LYS A 135 -14.06 -4.06 8.09
N GLU A 136 -13.22 -3.08 7.72
CA GLU A 136 -13.61 -1.99 6.82
C GLU A 136 -13.55 -2.37 5.35
N SER A 137 -12.64 -3.27 4.96
CA SER A 137 -12.28 -3.53 3.56
C SER A 137 -12.75 -4.87 3.02
N LEU A 138 -12.89 -5.90 3.84
CA LEU A 138 -13.25 -7.25 3.42
C LEU A 138 -14.62 -7.67 3.96
N ARG A 139 -15.37 -8.41 3.13
CA ARG A 139 -16.56 -9.12 3.59
C ARG A 139 -16.16 -10.28 4.49
N PRO A 140 -16.97 -10.65 5.50
CA PRO A 140 -16.64 -11.73 6.44
C PRO A 140 -16.31 -13.06 5.75
N GLU A 141 -17.03 -13.41 4.67
CA GLU A 141 -16.81 -14.65 3.92
C GLU A 141 -15.41 -14.66 3.27
N LYS A 142 -14.98 -13.51 2.74
CA LYS A 142 -13.65 -13.39 2.13
C LYS A 142 -12.53 -13.38 3.17
N TYR A 143 -12.77 -12.83 4.34
CA TYR A 143 -11.83 -12.95 5.44
C TYR A 143 -11.69 -14.40 5.92
N ALA A 144 -12.78 -15.14 6.01
CA ALA A 144 -12.76 -16.58 6.35
C ALA A 144 -11.95 -17.41 5.32
N GLU A 145 -12.05 -17.09 4.03
CA GLU A 145 -11.21 -17.72 2.98
C GLU A 145 -9.70 -17.45 3.19
N VAL A 146 -9.34 -16.21 3.56
CA VAL A 146 -7.94 -15.85 3.87
C VAL A 146 -7.45 -16.63 5.09
N VAL A 147 -8.23 -16.67 6.16
CA VAL A 147 -7.88 -17.42 7.39
C VAL A 147 -7.75 -18.91 7.11
N ALA A 148 -8.60 -19.47 6.27
CA ALA A 148 -8.52 -20.89 5.90
C ALA A 148 -7.26 -21.22 5.07
N ALA A 149 -6.76 -20.26 4.26
CA ALA A 149 -5.59 -20.46 3.42
C ALA A 149 -4.27 -20.18 4.16
N ASP A 150 -4.21 -19.10 4.93
CA ASP A 150 -2.98 -18.55 5.50
C ASP A 150 -2.91 -18.57 7.03
N GLY A 151 -3.98 -19.01 7.69
CA GLY A 151 -4.12 -19.00 9.15
C GLY A 151 -4.66 -17.67 9.70
N GLU A 152 -4.95 -17.65 10.99
CA GLU A 152 -5.29 -16.42 11.70
C GLU A 152 -4.10 -15.47 11.76
N PHE A 153 -4.36 -14.19 12.05
CA PHE A 153 -3.29 -13.22 12.24
C PHE A 153 -2.22 -13.74 13.23
N PRO A 154 -0.94 -13.63 12.91
CA PRO A 154 -0.32 -12.92 11.80
C PRO A 154 -0.20 -13.71 10.48
N GLY A 155 -0.70 -14.94 10.39
CA GLY A 155 -0.57 -15.79 9.22
C GLY A 155 0.85 -16.37 9.06
N ASN A 156 1.24 -16.64 7.81
CA ASN A 156 2.49 -17.36 7.50
C ASN A 156 3.60 -16.48 6.92
N TYR A 157 3.30 -15.22 6.56
CA TYR A 157 4.23 -14.36 5.82
C TYR A 157 4.48 -13.05 6.54
N MET A 158 5.70 -12.54 6.44
CA MET A 158 6.15 -11.28 7.04
C MET A 158 5.93 -11.19 8.56
N VAL A 159 5.94 -12.33 9.24
CA VAL A 159 5.70 -12.44 10.68
C VAL A 159 6.97 -12.11 11.45
N THR A 160 6.86 -11.19 12.39
CA THR A 160 7.95 -10.84 13.31
C THR A 160 7.98 -11.79 14.51
N SER A 161 9.11 -11.83 15.23
CA SER A 161 9.23 -12.61 16.46
C SER A 161 8.19 -12.28 17.53
N ASP A 162 7.69 -11.03 17.51
CA ASP A 162 6.70 -10.51 18.45
C ASP A 162 5.24 -10.73 17.99
N GLY A 163 5.04 -11.48 16.89
CA GLY A 163 3.71 -11.78 16.36
C GLY A 163 3.01 -10.62 15.65
N CYS A 164 3.77 -9.63 15.18
CA CYS A 164 3.29 -8.57 14.31
C CYS A 164 3.60 -8.87 12.84
N LEU A 165 3.06 -8.07 11.91
CA LEU A 165 3.51 -8.07 10.52
C LEU A 165 4.54 -6.96 10.30
N GLY A 166 5.68 -7.31 9.68
CA GLY A 166 6.73 -6.36 9.30
C GLY A 166 6.59 -5.96 7.83
N VAL A 167 6.29 -4.69 7.56
CA VAL A 167 6.10 -4.19 6.20
C VAL A 167 7.25 -3.28 5.78
N ALA A 168 7.84 -3.59 4.61
CA ALA A 168 8.90 -2.76 4.03
C ALA A 168 8.32 -1.45 3.50
N ARG A 169 8.84 -0.32 3.98
CA ARG A 169 8.52 1.00 3.46
C ARG A 169 9.62 2.01 3.77
N LEU A 170 9.72 3.06 2.96
CA LEU A 170 10.46 4.26 3.28
C LEU A 170 9.48 5.43 3.37
N GLN A 171 9.53 6.19 4.44
CA GLN A 171 8.65 7.32 4.64
C GLN A 171 9.43 8.63 4.63
N PHE A 172 8.96 9.56 3.80
CA PHE A 172 9.46 10.92 3.67
C PHE A 172 8.31 11.89 3.93
N GLY A 173 8.09 12.26 5.18
CA GLY A 173 6.95 13.09 5.57
C GLY A 173 5.61 12.40 5.25
N ASN A 174 4.86 12.99 4.31
CA ASN A 174 3.57 12.46 3.84
C ASN A 174 3.70 11.53 2.63
N ILE A 175 4.91 11.25 2.17
CA ILE A 175 5.18 10.39 1.02
C ILE A 175 5.74 9.07 1.50
N VAL A 176 5.20 7.97 1.01
CA VAL A 176 5.66 6.60 1.31
C VAL A 176 6.11 5.93 0.02
N LEU A 177 7.32 5.35 0.04
CA LEU A 177 7.81 4.44 -1.00
C LEU A 177 7.64 3.00 -0.53
N MET A 178 7.07 2.14 -1.37
CA MET A 178 6.83 0.72 -1.09
C MET A 178 7.29 -0.13 -2.27
N PRO A 179 7.93 -1.29 -2.02
CA PRO A 179 8.25 -2.26 -3.06
C PRO A 179 7.03 -3.02 -3.54
#